data_679035de3507349e5465067b9a57494e
#
_entry.id   679035de3507349e5465067b9a57494e
#
_cell.length_a   1.000
_cell.length_b   1.000
_cell.length_c   1.000
_cell.angle_alpha   90.00
_cell.angle_beta   90.00
_cell.angle_gamma   90.00
#
_symmetry.space_group_name_H-M   'P 1'
#
loop_
_entity.id
_entity.type
_entity.pdbx_description
1 polymer ?
#
loop_
_entity_poly.entity_id
_entity_poly.type
_entity_poly.pdbx_seq_one_letter_code
_entity_poly.pdbx_strand_id
1 'polypeptide(L)'
;MTRHFLRDDDLSAAEQAHVIQRAIALKADPFADQALAGPRAVAVIFDKPSTRTRVSFSVGVAHLGGYPLVIDGATSQLGRGEPIADTARVLDRQCAAIVWRTFGHDRIEQMAAASSVPVVNALTDEFHPCQILADLMTVTEHKGATAGLGLAYLGDGANNLAHSYLLGCALAGMHVRIGAPASHLPDPAVVARAEELAKEHGGSVLVTTDAATAVSGADVVATDTWVSMGQEAEKETRAGTANPFAPYAVDDAALALAAADAIVLHCLPAYRGLEIAASVIDGPQSVVWDEAENRLHAQKALLSFLLESA
;
A
#
# COMPACT_ATOMS: atom_id res chain seq x y z
N MET A 1 -7.66 -16.06 -18.21
CA MET A 1 -6.28 -15.73 -17.83
C MET A 1 -6.29 -15.47 -16.34
N THR A 2 -5.28 -15.98 -15.62
CA THR A 2 -5.13 -15.73 -14.18
C THR A 2 -4.98 -14.24 -13.90
N ARG A 3 -5.65 -13.77 -12.86
CA ARG A 3 -5.56 -12.38 -12.43
C ARG A 3 -4.44 -12.23 -11.42
N HIS A 4 -3.67 -11.17 -11.58
CA HIS A 4 -2.63 -10.77 -10.64
C HIS A 4 -3.00 -9.43 -10.03
N PHE A 5 -2.35 -9.03 -8.94
CA PHE A 5 -2.47 -7.71 -8.34
C PHE A 5 -1.07 -7.16 -8.09
N LEU A 6 -0.52 -6.48 -9.07
CA LEU A 6 0.84 -5.97 -9.08
C LEU A 6 0.87 -4.47 -8.82
N ARG A 7 -0.20 -3.77 -9.24
CA ARG A 7 -0.37 -2.32 -9.14
C ARG A 7 -1.80 -1.98 -8.76
N ASP A 8 -2.01 -0.80 -8.21
CA ASP A 8 -3.30 -0.37 -7.66
C ASP A 8 -4.44 -0.36 -8.70
N ASP A 9 -4.14 -0.05 -9.97
CA ASP A 9 -5.10 -0.03 -11.07
C ASP A 9 -5.23 -1.36 -11.85
N ASP A 10 -4.73 -2.48 -11.30
CA ASP A 10 -5.05 -3.83 -11.78
C ASP A 10 -6.47 -4.27 -11.41
N LEU A 11 -7.09 -3.58 -10.47
CA LEU A 11 -8.53 -3.68 -10.19
C LEU A 11 -9.27 -2.55 -10.90
N SER A 12 -10.48 -2.82 -11.34
CA SER A 12 -11.43 -1.74 -11.67
C SER A 12 -11.93 -1.06 -10.40
N ALA A 13 -12.51 0.14 -10.50
CA ALA A 13 -13.08 0.84 -9.35
C ALA A 13 -14.18 0.01 -8.63
N ALA A 14 -14.99 -0.72 -9.38
CA ALA A 14 -16.01 -1.60 -8.82
C ALA A 14 -15.40 -2.78 -8.05
N GLU A 15 -14.33 -3.38 -8.56
CA GLU A 15 -13.61 -4.47 -7.90
C GLU A 15 -12.87 -3.99 -6.67
N GLN A 16 -12.22 -2.82 -6.73
CA GLN A 16 -11.58 -2.19 -5.56
C GLN A 16 -12.62 -1.97 -4.44
N ALA A 17 -13.77 -1.38 -4.77
CA ALA A 17 -14.86 -1.18 -3.83
C ALA A 17 -15.38 -2.52 -3.27
N HIS A 18 -15.52 -3.55 -4.11
CA HIS A 18 -15.94 -4.89 -3.69
C HIS A 18 -14.94 -5.53 -2.71
N VAL A 19 -13.63 -5.44 -2.99
CA VAL A 19 -12.57 -5.96 -2.10
C VAL A 19 -12.62 -5.24 -0.76
N ILE A 20 -12.79 -3.91 -0.74
CA ILE A 20 -12.90 -3.12 0.49
C ILE A 20 -14.14 -3.53 1.31
N GLN A 21 -15.31 -3.66 0.69
CA GLN A 21 -16.53 -4.09 1.39
C GLN A 21 -16.40 -5.52 1.95
N ARG A 22 -15.78 -6.42 1.19
CA ARG A 22 -15.47 -7.78 1.67
C ARG A 22 -14.48 -7.74 2.84
N ALA A 23 -13.49 -6.86 2.81
CA ALA A 23 -12.53 -6.69 3.90
C ALA A 23 -13.22 -6.26 5.20
N ILE A 24 -14.15 -5.30 5.13
CA ILE A 24 -14.97 -4.83 6.26
C ILE A 24 -15.81 -6.00 6.81
N ALA A 25 -16.44 -6.78 5.94
CA ALA A 25 -17.20 -7.95 6.36
C ALA A 25 -16.32 -9.01 7.03
N LEU A 26 -15.12 -9.27 6.50
CA LEU A 26 -14.15 -10.20 7.07
C LEU A 26 -13.45 -9.67 8.34
N LYS A 27 -13.54 -8.38 8.64
CA LYS A 27 -13.15 -7.82 9.94
C LYS A 27 -14.20 -8.14 10.99
N ALA A 28 -15.48 -8.04 10.63
CA ALA A 28 -16.60 -8.36 11.52
C ALA A 28 -16.71 -9.87 11.81
N ASP A 29 -16.46 -10.72 10.81
CA ASP A 29 -16.41 -12.18 10.96
C ASP A 29 -15.14 -12.74 10.32
N PRO A 30 -14.04 -12.85 11.09
CA PRO A 30 -12.72 -13.16 10.55
C PRO A 30 -12.56 -14.51 9.88
N PHE A 31 -13.46 -15.46 10.12
CA PHE A 31 -13.41 -16.84 9.62
C PHE A 31 -14.55 -17.20 8.68
N ALA A 32 -15.37 -16.25 8.27
CA ALA A 32 -16.52 -16.47 7.37
C ALA A 32 -16.10 -16.99 5.99
N ASP A 33 -14.88 -16.70 5.55
CA ASP A 33 -14.35 -17.09 4.24
C ASP A 33 -13.28 -18.19 4.41
N GLN A 34 -13.42 -19.24 3.62
CA GLN A 34 -12.54 -20.42 3.64
C GLN A 34 -11.94 -20.71 2.25
N ALA A 35 -11.64 -19.66 1.48
CA ALA A 35 -11.13 -19.76 0.10
C ALA A 35 -9.86 -20.62 -0.05
N LEU A 36 -9.12 -20.81 1.03
CA LEU A 36 -7.88 -21.62 1.06
C LEU A 36 -8.04 -22.94 1.83
N ALA A 37 -9.27 -23.32 2.19
CA ALA A 37 -9.49 -24.59 2.91
C ALA A 37 -8.90 -25.80 2.17
N GLY A 38 -8.30 -26.71 2.95
CA GLY A 38 -7.67 -27.93 2.42
C GLY A 38 -6.46 -28.45 3.22
N PRO A 39 -5.53 -27.68 3.80
CA PRO A 39 -5.14 -26.28 3.66
C PRO A 39 -4.32 -26.03 2.38
N ARG A 40 -4.77 -25.14 1.50
CA ARG A 40 -4.01 -24.75 0.30
C ARG A 40 -2.86 -23.80 0.70
N ALA A 41 -1.67 -24.01 0.17
CA ALA A 41 -0.50 -23.20 0.47
C ALA A 41 -0.52 -21.87 -0.30
N VAL A 42 -0.07 -20.80 0.34
CA VAL A 42 0.28 -19.52 -0.29
C VAL A 42 1.75 -19.24 -0.02
N ALA A 43 2.56 -19.09 -1.07
CA ALA A 43 3.95 -18.68 -0.93
C ALA A 43 4.02 -17.18 -0.60
N VAL A 44 4.66 -16.83 0.52
CA VAL A 44 4.84 -15.44 0.96
C VAL A 44 6.33 -15.13 1.03
N ILE A 45 6.85 -14.48 -0.02
CA ILE A 45 8.29 -14.30 -0.27
C ILE A 45 8.72 -12.89 0.14
N PHE A 46 9.86 -12.78 0.81
CA PHE A 46 10.43 -11.52 1.26
C PHE A 46 11.89 -11.39 0.84
N ASP A 47 12.18 -10.44 -0.04
CA ASP A 47 13.55 -9.99 -0.35
C ASP A 47 13.98 -8.85 0.59
N LYS A 48 13.01 -8.15 1.20
CA LYS A 48 13.21 -7.08 2.19
C LYS A 48 12.55 -7.44 3.52
N PRO A 49 13.15 -7.11 4.67
CA PRO A 49 12.53 -7.33 5.98
C PRO A 49 11.16 -6.67 6.09
N SER A 50 10.21 -7.34 6.72
CA SER A 50 8.90 -6.76 7.04
C SER A 50 8.19 -7.56 8.13
N THR A 51 7.96 -6.96 9.28
CA THR A 51 7.20 -7.59 10.36
C THR A 51 5.70 -7.55 10.04
N ARG A 52 5.16 -6.36 9.75
CA ARG A 52 3.71 -6.14 9.51
C ARG A 52 3.17 -6.96 8.35
N THR A 53 3.81 -6.90 7.19
CA THR A 53 3.40 -7.66 6.00
C THR A 53 3.51 -9.17 6.22
N ARG A 54 4.57 -9.62 6.92
CA ARG A 54 4.74 -11.04 7.26
C ARG A 54 3.61 -11.53 8.16
N VAL A 55 3.30 -10.79 9.21
CA VAL A 55 2.22 -11.13 10.15
C VAL A 55 0.86 -11.09 9.46
N SER A 56 0.52 -10.01 8.76
CA SER A 56 -0.81 -9.84 8.16
C SER A 56 -1.11 -10.89 7.09
N PHE A 57 -0.16 -11.23 6.19
CA PHE A 57 -0.37 -12.30 5.22
C PHE A 57 -0.40 -13.68 5.88
N SER A 58 0.51 -13.96 6.84
CA SER A 58 0.54 -15.27 7.49
C SER A 58 -0.76 -15.55 8.27
N VAL A 59 -1.22 -14.59 9.05
CA VAL A 59 -2.47 -14.70 9.79
C VAL A 59 -3.66 -14.71 8.84
N GLY A 60 -3.67 -13.86 7.80
CA GLY A 60 -4.75 -13.79 6.82
C GLY A 60 -4.93 -15.09 6.04
N VAL A 61 -3.86 -15.71 5.58
CA VAL A 61 -3.89 -17.02 4.92
C VAL A 61 -4.44 -18.10 5.86
N ALA A 62 -4.01 -18.10 7.13
CA ALA A 62 -4.52 -19.04 8.12
C ALA A 62 -6.02 -18.83 8.42
N HIS A 63 -6.49 -17.58 8.49
CA HIS A 63 -7.92 -17.26 8.65
C HIS A 63 -8.77 -17.77 7.48
N LEU A 64 -8.22 -17.77 6.25
CA LEU A 64 -8.86 -18.32 5.05
C LEU A 64 -8.79 -19.86 4.96
N GLY A 65 -8.31 -20.55 6.01
CA GLY A 65 -8.16 -22.00 6.05
C GLY A 65 -6.94 -22.55 5.33
N GLY A 66 -5.99 -21.68 4.95
CA GLY A 66 -4.80 -22.03 4.19
C GLY A 66 -3.53 -22.21 5.04
N TYR A 67 -2.43 -22.51 4.35
CA TYR A 67 -1.10 -22.63 4.92
C TYR A 67 -0.17 -21.54 4.38
N PRO A 68 0.31 -20.59 5.20
CA PRO A 68 1.25 -19.57 4.77
C PRO A 68 2.68 -20.16 4.70
N LEU A 69 3.21 -20.34 3.50
CA LEU A 69 4.58 -20.77 3.28
C LEU A 69 5.49 -19.53 3.18
N VAL A 70 6.06 -19.12 4.30
CA VAL A 70 6.93 -17.95 4.34
C VAL A 70 8.33 -18.31 3.87
N ILE A 71 8.83 -17.61 2.85
CA ILE A 71 10.14 -17.82 2.21
C ILE A 71 10.96 -16.54 2.35
N ASP A 72 12.18 -16.68 2.83
CA ASP A 72 13.19 -15.62 2.78
C ASP A 72 13.89 -15.67 1.42
N GLY A 73 13.66 -14.65 0.60
CA GLY A 73 14.20 -14.58 -0.76
C GLY A 73 15.72 -14.58 -0.79
N ALA A 74 16.37 -13.87 0.14
CA ALA A 74 17.83 -13.77 0.20
C ALA A 74 18.53 -15.11 0.48
N THR A 75 17.88 -15.99 1.23
CA THR A 75 18.41 -17.32 1.57
C THR A 75 17.90 -18.43 0.67
N SER A 76 16.94 -18.12 -0.20
CA SER A 76 16.38 -19.04 -1.21
C SER A 76 17.25 -19.10 -2.49
N GLN A 77 16.83 -19.91 -3.46
CA GLN A 77 17.48 -19.98 -4.79
C GLN A 77 17.35 -18.66 -5.56
N LEU A 78 16.28 -17.88 -5.37
CA LEU A 78 16.14 -16.52 -5.93
C LEU A 78 17.32 -15.62 -5.55
N GLY A 79 17.73 -15.64 -4.29
CA GLY A 79 18.90 -14.91 -3.79
C GLY A 79 20.24 -15.46 -4.31
N ARG A 80 20.24 -16.67 -4.88
CA ARG A 80 21.43 -17.30 -5.48
C ARG A 80 21.46 -17.20 -7.00
N GLY A 81 20.52 -16.49 -7.62
CA GLY A 81 20.47 -16.21 -9.04
C GLY A 81 19.64 -17.20 -9.86
N GLU A 82 18.74 -18.00 -9.24
CA GLU A 82 17.75 -18.76 -9.98
C GLU A 82 16.86 -17.80 -10.78
N PRO A 83 16.56 -18.10 -12.06
CA PRO A 83 15.61 -17.29 -12.84
C PRO A 83 14.25 -17.21 -12.16
N ILE A 84 13.69 -16.01 -12.10
CA ILE A 84 12.37 -15.75 -11.47
C ILE A 84 11.29 -16.66 -12.08
N ALA A 85 11.33 -16.84 -13.41
CA ALA A 85 10.40 -17.70 -14.12
C ALA A 85 10.46 -19.18 -13.70
N ASP A 86 11.62 -19.67 -13.29
CA ASP A 86 11.76 -21.07 -12.84
C ASP A 86 11.19 -21.23 -11.43
N THR A 87 11.49 -20.31 -10.52
CA THR A 87 10.84 -20.23 -9.20
C THR A 87 9.31 -20.13 -9.34
N ALA A 88 8.81 -19.28 -10.25
CA ALA A 88 7.38 -19.14 -10.51
C ALA A 88 6.75 -20.48 -10.89
N ARG A 89 7.32 -21.19 -11.86
CA ARG A 89 6.83 -22.51 -12.34
C ARG A 89 6.84 -23.60 -11.27
N VAL A 90 7.79 -23.54 -10.33
CA VAL A 90 7.84 -24.48 -9.20
C VAL A 90 6.72 -24.18 -8.21
N LEU A 91 6.56 -22.90 -7.80
CA LEU A 91 5.56 -22.48 -6.85
C LEU A 91 4.14 -22.65 -7.40
N ASP A 92 3.94 -22.38 -8.68
CA ASP A 92 2.68 -22.53 -9.41
C ASP A 92 2.06 -23.94 -9.30
N ARG A 93 2.88 -24.96 -9.17
CA ARG A 93 2.43 -26.35 -9.04
C ARG A 93 2.14 -26.78 -7.60
N GLN A 94 2.49 -25.98 -6.62
CA GLN A 94 2.42 -26.35 -5.20
C GLN A 94 1.62 -25.36 -4.37
N CYS A 95 1.45 -24.13 -4.85
CA CYS A 95 0.78 -23.06 -4.13
C CYS A 95 -0.47 -22.57 -4.86
N ALA A 96 -1.42 -22.04 -4.11
CA ALA A 96 -2.65 -21.47 -4.66
C ALA A 96 -2.47 -20.00 -5.08
N ALA A 97 -1.47 -19.31 -4.50
CA ALA A 97 -1.11 -17.95 -4.82
C ALA A 97 0.35 -17.68 -4.41
N ILE A 98 0.95 -16.65 -4.98
CA ILE A 98 2.29 -16.15 -4.65
C ILE A 98 2.15 -14.69 -4.20
N VAL A 99 2.64 -14.38 -3.02
CA VAL A 99 2.75 -13.02 -2.47
C VAL A 99 4.24 -12.70 -2.41
N TRP A 100 4.65 -11.56 -3.01
CA TRP A 100 6.07 -11.21 -3.02
C TRP A 100 6.31 -9.76 -2.66
N ARG A 101 7.22 -9.55 -1.70
CA ARG A 101 7.80 -8.25 -1.37
C ARG A 101 9.23 -8.24 -1.88
N THR A 102 9.50 -7.43 -2.92
CA THR A 102 10.78 -7.44 -3.63
C THR A 102 11.30 -6.01 -3.88
N PHE A 103 12.26 -5.87 -4.77
CA PHE A 103 12.87 -4.63 -5.23
C PHE A 103 12.12 -4.08 -6.46
N GLY A 104 12.79 -3.91 -7.60
CA GLY A 104 12.20 -3.38 -8.83
C GLY A 104 10.92 -4.09 -9.27
N HIS A 105 10.00 -3.32 -9.82
CA HIS A 105 8.67 -3.81 -10.21
C HIS A 105 8.72 -4.83 -11.35
N ASP A 106 9.71 -4.71 -12.24
CA ASP A 106 9.98 -5.67 -13.31
C ASP A 106 10.14 -7.11 -12.82
N ARG A 107 10.62 -7.29 -11.59
CA ARG A 107 10.80 -8.61 -10.98
C ARG A 107 9.45 -9.29 -10.71
N ILE A 108 8.49 -8.55 -10.16
CA ILE A 108 7.17 -9.13 -9.87
C ILE A 108 6.35 -9.33 -11.15
N GLU A 109 6.57 -8.50 -12.17
CA GLU A 109 5.99 -8.70 -13.51
C GLU A 109 6.52 -10.00 -14.15
N GLN A 110 7.83 -10.29 -14.04
CA GLN A 110 8.40 -11.56 -14.47
C GLN A 110 7.80 -12.77 -13.74
N MET A 111 7.56 -12.66 -12.44
CA MET A 111 6.89 -13.71 -11.65
C MET A 111 5.48 -13.94 -12.16
N ALA A 112 4.71 -12.88 -12.35
CA ALA A 112 3.33 -12.94 -12.84
C ALA A 112 3.24 -13.52 -14.26
N ALA A 113 4.13 -13.09 -15.15
CA ALA A 113 4.16 -13.58 -16.54
C ALA A 113 4.45 -15.09 -16.66
N ALA A 114 5.09 -15.69 -15.65
CA ALA A 114 5.45 -17.11 -15.64
C ALA A 114 4.50 -17.96 -14.76
N SER A 115 3.52 -17.35 -14.08
CA SER A 115 2.64 -18.02 -13.12
C SER A 115 1.22 -18.20 -13.66
N SER A 116 0.60 -19.35 -13.40
CA SER A 116 -0.83 -19.64 -13.63
C SER A 116 -1.67 -19.49 -12.35
N VAL A 117 -1.05 -19.13 -11.21
CA VAL A 117 -1.74 -18.76 -9.98
C VAL A 117 -1.61 -17.27 -9.72
N PRO A 118 -2.53 -16.64 -8.95
CA PRO A 118 -2.43 -15.23 -8.62
C PRO A 118 -1.09 -14.84 -8.02
N VAL A 119 -0.52 -13.73 -8.51
CA VAL A 119 0.66 -13.07 -7.94
C VAL A 119 0.22 -11.75 -7.34
N VAL A 120 0.63 -11.49 -6.09
CA VAL A 120 0.26 -10.29 -5.32
C VAL A 120 1.52 -9.51 -4.95
N ASN A 121 1.55 -8.24 -5.32
CA ASN A 121 2.58 -7.31 -4.92
C ASN A 121 2.39 -6.89 -3.45
N ALA A 122 3.20 -7.43 -2.55
CA ALA A 122 3.22 -7.01 -1.15
C ALA A 122 4.02 -5.71 -0.91
N LEU A 123 4.90 -5.35 -1.80
CA LEU A 123 5.61 -4.08 -2.01
C LEU A 123 6.70 -4.29 -3.06
N THR A 124 6.84 -3.33 -3.97
CA THR A 124 8.03 -3.10 -4.79
C THR A 124 8.58 -1.70 -4.53
N ASP A 125 9.68 -1.34 -5.20
CA ASP A 125 10.26 0.02 -5.10
C ASP A 125 9.32 1.08 -5.69
N GLU A 126 8.45 0.68 -6.63
CA GLU A 126 7.53 1.56 -7.37
C GLU A 126 6.12 1.62 -6.78
N PHE A 127 5.62 0.53 -6.15
CA PHE A 127 4.23 0.46 -5.67
C PHE A 127 4.06 -0.33 -4.36
N HIS A 128 3.04 0.06 -3.58
CA HIS A 128 2.61 -0.65 -2.37
C HIS A 128 1.08 -0.86 -2.33
N PRO A 129 0.49 -1.56 -3.33
CA PRO A 129 -0.96 -1.55 -3.55
C PRO A 129 -1.76 -2.20 -2.41
N CYS A 130 -1.20 -3.19 -1.72
CA CYS A 130 -1.85 -3.78 -0.54
C CYS A 130 -1.99 -2.81 0.64
N GLN A 131 -1.15 -1.78 0.72
CA GLN A 131 -1.31 -0.72 1.73
C GLN A 131 -2.52 0.13 1.39
N ILE A 132 -2.63 0.58 0.15
CA ILE A 132 -3.73 1.47 -0.26
C ILE A 132 -5.10 0.81 -0.10
N LEU A 133 -5.23 -0.49 -0.33
CA LEU A 133 -6.49 -1.19 -0.02
C LEU A 133 -6.85 -1.10 1.47
N ALA A 134 -5.88 -1.19 2.37
CA ALA A 134 -6.10 -1.05 3.81
C ALA A 134 -6.42 0.41 4.19
N ASP A 135 -5.75 1.37 3.56
CA ASP A 135 -5.97 2.80 3.80
C ASP A 135 -7.38 3.20 3.36
N LEU A 136 -7.80 2.79 2.16
CA LEU A 136 -9.16 3.01 1.65
C LEU A 136 -10.22 2.32 2.50
N MET A 137 -9.96 1.11 3.03
CA MET A 137 -10.81 0.46 4.01
C MET A 137 -10.94 1.32 5.28
N THR A 138 -9.82 1.81 5.80
CA THR A 138 -9.79 2.65 7.01
C THR A 138 -10.53 3.97 6.79
N VAL A 139 -10.31 4.62 5.65
CA VAL A 139 -11.08 5.81 5.26
C VAL A 139 -12.57 5.51 5.21
N THR A 140 -12.97 4.38 4.62
CA THR A 140 -14.37 3.97 4.55
C THR A 140 -14.97 3.76 5.94
N GLU A 141 -14.26 3.14 6.87
CA GLU A 141 -14.72 2.90 8.24
C GLU A 141 -14.90 4.22 9.02
N HIS A 142 -13.98 5.18 8.88
CA HIS A 142 -13.98 6.42 9.66
C HIS A 142 -14.78 7.56 9.02
N LYS A 143 -14.90 7.57 7.68
CA LYS A 143 -15.56 8.65 6.91
C LYS A 143 -16.84 8.21 6.20
N GLY A 144 -17.14 6.91 6.17
CA GLY A 144 -18.33 6.36 5.53
C GLY A 144 -18.22 6.12 4.02
N ALA A 145 -17.33 6.82 3.33
CA ALA A 145 -17.08 6.69 1.90
C ALA A 145 -15.66 7.14 1.56
N THR A 146 -15.20 6.88 0.34
CA THR A 146 -13.94 7.39 -0.20
C THR A 146 -14.18 8.47 -1.27
N ALA A 147 -15.15 8.26 -2.15
CA ALA A 147 -15.42 9.16 -3.27
C ALA A 147 -15.72 10.60 -2.82
N GLY A 148 -15.08 11.56 -3.47
CA GLY A 148 -15.22 12.99 -3.20
C GLY A 148 -14.41 13.51 -2.01
N LEU A 149 -13.77 12.65 -1.22
CA LEU A 149 -12.88 13.07 -0.12
C LEU A 149 -11.52 13.53 -0.65
N GLY A 150 -10.92 14.50 0.03
CA GLY A 150 -9.56 14.97 -0.22
C GLY A 150 -8.54 14.20 0.60
N LEU A 151 -7.55 13.58 -0.08
CA LEU A 151 -6.37 12.99 0.57
C LEU A 151 -5.15 13.84 0.25
N ALA A 152 -4.40 14.23 1.28
CA ALA A 152 -3.10 14.86 1.16
C ALA A 152 -2.00 13.91 1.65
N TYR A 153 -1.02 13.62 0.79
CA TYR A 153 0.23 12.96 1.17
C TYR A 153 1.34 14.00 1.26
N LEU A 154 2.10 14.02 2.34
CA LEU A 154 3.24 14.90 2.55
C LEU A 154 4.52 14.10 2.74
N GLY A 155 5.59 14.42 2.01
CA GLY A 155 6.90 13.78 2.17
C GLY A 155 7.61 13.46 0.87
N ASP A 156 8.13 12.23 0.74
CA ASP A 156 8.80 11.75 -0.48
C ASP A 156 7.78 11.36 -1.55
N GLY A 157 7.53 12.26 -2.50
CA GLY A 157 6.61 12.02 -3.61
C GLY A 157 7.11 10.98 -4.63
N ALA A 158 8.40 10.67 -4.63
CA ALA A 158 9.00 9.71 -5.55
C ALA A 158 9.00 8.27 -4.98
N ASN A 159 8.43 8.05 -3.78
CA ASN A 159 8.37 6.73 -3.19
C ASN A 159 7.15 5.91 -3.68
N ASN A 160 7.18 4.62 -3.41
CA ASN A 160 6.14 3.66 -3.81
C ASN A 160 4.77 3.96 -3.19
N LEU A 161 4.72 4.53 -1.99
CA LEU A 161 3.46 4.82 -1.32
C LEU A 161 2.76 6.03 -1.98
N ALA A 162 3.51 7.09 -2.31
CA ALA A 162 2.98 8.23 -3.05
C ALA A 162 2.42 7.82 -4.42
N HIS A 163 3.14 6.95 -5.15
CA HIS A 163 2.66 6.39 -6.41
C HIS A 163 1.37 5.59 -6.25
N SER A 164 1.31 4.73 -5.23
CA SER A 164 0.11 3.95 -4.94
C SER A 164 -1.07 4.80 -4.47
N TYR A 165 -0.85 5.87 -3.68
CA TYR A 165 -1.91 6.83 -3.36
C TYR A 165 -2.46 7.51 -4.60
N LEU A 166 -1.59 7.94 -5.53
CA LEU A 166 -2.02 8.54 -6.79
C LEU A 166 -2.96 7.63 -7.56
N LEU A 167 -2.60 6.35 -7.76
CA LEU A 167 -3.42 5.43 -8.55
C LEU A 167 -4.66 4.94 -7.78
N GLY A 168 -4.47 4.40 -6.58
CA GLY A 168 -5.52 3.73 -5.83
C GLY A 168 -6.61 4.68 -5.32
N CYS A 169 -6.24 5.90 -4.88
CA CYS A 169 -7.21 6.90 -4.44
C CYS A 169 -7.90 7.60 -5.61
N ALA A 170 -7.19 7.84 -6.73
CA ALA A 170 -7.84 8.35 -7.94
C ALA A 170 -8.88 7.36 -8.49
N LEU A 171 -8.56 6.06 -8.48
CA LEU A 171 -9.49 4.98 -8.84
C LEU A 171 -10.74 4.96 -7.94
N ALA A 172 -10.55 5.27 -6.63
CA ALA A 172 -11.63 5.37 -5.64
C ALA A 172 -12.45 6.67 -5.75
N GLY A 173 -12.17 7.55 -6.72
CA GLY A 173 -12.86 8.83 -6.91
C GLY A 173 -12.50 9.91 -5.88
N MET A 174 -11.32 9.82 -5.26
CA MET A 174 -10.81 10.82 -4.31
C MET A 174 -10.08 11.98 -5.01
N HIS A 175 -9.95 13.10 -4.30
CA HIS A 175 -9.10 14.23 -4.68
C HIS A 175 -7.72 14.04 -4.05
N VAL A 176 -6.74 13.58 -4.83
CA VAL A 176 -5.40 13.23 -4.34
C VAL A 176 -4.45 14.41 -4.49
N ARG A 177 -3.75 14.76 -3.42
CA ARG A 177 -2.77 15.84 -3.40
C ARG A 177 -1.45 15.34 -2.84
N ILE A 178 -0.38 15.51 -3.61
CA ILE A 178 0.99 15.14 -3.19
C ILE A 178 1.77 16.41 -2.95
N GLY A 179 2.15 16.66 -1.71
CA GLY A 179 3.09 17.72 -1.30
C GLY A 179 4.48 17.14 -1.11
N ALA A 180 5.43 17.51 -1.99
CA ALA A 180 6.78 16.95 -2.00
C ALA A 180 7.82 17.96 -2.48
N PRO A 181 9.10 17.86 -2.05
CA PRO A 181 10.15 18.72 -2.57
C PRO A 181 10.38 18.51 -4.07
N ALA A 182 10.78 19.57 -4.79
CA ALA A 182 10.99 19.54 -6.24
C ALA A 182 11.98 18.43 -6.70
N SER A 183 12.87 18.00 -5.82
CA SER A 183 13.85 16.92 -6.08
C SER A 183 13.25 15.51 -5.94
N HIS A 184 12.04 15.39 -5.40
CA HIS A 184 11.38 14.11 -5.09
C HIS A 184 9.90 14.14 -5.47
N LEU A 185 9.60 14.64 -6.68
CA LEU A 185 8.24 14.57 -7.24
C LEU A 185 7.95 13.15 -7.74
N PRO A 186 6.67 12.77 -7.80
CA PRO A 186 6.25 11.48 -8.36
C PRO A 186 6.67 11.30 -9.82
N ASP A 187 6.77 10.04 -10.26
CA ASP A 187 7.01 9.73 -11.67
C ASP A 187 5.90 10.35 -12.54
N PRO A 188 6.26 11.13 -13.58
CA PRO A 188 5.28 11.77 -14.46
C PRO A 188 4.31 10.80 -15.15
N ALA A 189 4.74 9.56 -15.45
CA ALA A 189 3.86 8.56 -16.05
C ALA A 189 2.80 8.06 -15.05
N VAL A 190 3.15 7.95 -13.77
CA VAL A 190 2.20 7.60 -12.71
C VAL A 190 1.21 8.75 -12.50
N VAL A 191 1.69 9.99 -12.49
CA VAL A 191 0.81 11.19 -12.37
C VAL A 191 -0.18 11.23 -13.53
N ALA A 192 0.28 11.10 -14.78
CA ALA A 192 -0.59 11.10 -15.95
C ALA A 192 -1.66 10.00 -15.89
N ARG A 193 -1.27 8.79 -15.46
CA ARG A 193 -2.23 7.69 -15.29
C ARG A 193 -3.25 7.98 -14.18
N ALA A 194 -2.83 8.55 -13.07
CA ALA A 194 -3.72 8.95 -11.98
C ALA A 194 -4.69 10.06 -12.42
N GLU A 195 -4.27 11.01 -13.24
CA GLU A 195 -5.14 12.05 -13.81
C GLU A 195 -6.24 11.46 -14.72
N GLU A 196 -5.91 10.43 -15.53
CA GLU A 196 -6.89 9.69 -16.33
C GLU A 196 -7.94 9.01 -15.42
N LEU A 197 -7.50 8.27 -14.40
CA LEU A 197 -8.38 7.61 -13.44
C LEU A 197 -9.24 8.61 -12.67
N ALA A 198 -8.66 9.70 -12.19
CA ALA A 198 -9.40 10.75 -11.48
C ALA A 198 -10.49 11.36 -12.35
N LYS A 199 -10.20 11.62 -13.62
CA LYS A 199 -11.19 12.14 -14.57
C LYS A 199 -12.34 11.15 -14.81
N GLU A 200 -12.04 9.86 -14.89
CA GLU A 200 -13.04 8.81 -15.12
C GLU A 200 -13.94 8.62 -13.87
N HIS A 201 -13.38 8.74 -12.69
CA HIS A 201 -14.06 8.40 -11.42
C HIS A 201 -14.49 9.63 -10.59
N GLY A 202 -14.36 10.86 -11.12
CA GLY A 202 -14.87 12.07 -10.47
C GLY A 202 -13.95 12.66 -9.39
N GLY A 203 -12.69 12.23 -9.34
CA GLY A 203 -11.65 12.79 -8.49
C GLY A 203 -10.82 13.88 -9.15
N SER A 204 -9.68 14.19 -8.54
CA SER A 204 -8.65 15.07 -9.10
C SER A 204 -7.26 14.74 -8.56
N VAL A 205 -6.22 15.16 -9.29
CA VAL A 205 -4.82 15.01 -8.88
C VAL A 205 -4.16 16.40 -8.81
N LEU A 206 -3.40 16.63 -7.74
CA LEU A 206 -2.53 17.81 -7.59
C LEU A 206 -1.17 17.38 -7.07
N VAL A 207 -0.11 17.72 -7.78
CA VAL A 207 1.27 17.59 -7.30
C VAL A 207 1.84 18.99 -7.09
N THR A 208 2.33 19.29 -5.90
CA THR A 208 2.81 20.63 -5.53
C THR A 208 4.03 20.57 -4.61
N THR A 209 4.85 21.62 -4.68
CA THR A 209 5.98 21.82 -3.76
C THR A 209 5.57 22.64 -2.52
N ASP A 210 4.33 23.06 -2.42
CA ASP A 210 3.77 23.79 -1.25
C ASP A 210 2.94 22.84 -0.38
N ALA A 211 3.50 22.45 0.76
CA ALA A 211 2.87 21.55 1.71
C ALA A 211 1.52 22.11 2.23
N ALA A 212 1.44 23.42 2.46
CA ALA A 212 0.21 24.05 2.94
C ALA A 212 -0.93 23.96 1.92
N THR A 213 -0.63 24.17 0.62
CA THR A 213 -1.61 23.97 -0.45
C THR A 213 -2.05 22.50 -0.55
N ALA A 214 -1.13 21.55 -0.39
CA ALA A 214 -1.49 20.13 -0.44
C ALA A 214 -2.46 19.74 0.67
N VAL A 215 -2.19 20.14 1.92
CA VAL A 215 -2.95 19.71 3.11
C VAL A 215 -4.24 20.51 3.35
N SER A 216 -4.36 21.71 2.76
CA SER A 216 -5.49 22.62 3.03
C SER A 216 -6.85 21.96 2.79
N GLY A 217 -7.65 21.82 3.87
CA GLY A 217 -8.98 21.23 3.84
C GLY A 217 -9.02 19.74 3.46
N ALA A 218 -7.91 19.00 3.59
CA ALA A 218 -7.89 17.57 3.34
C ALA A 218 -8.67 16.79 4.41
N ASP A 219 -9.46 15.81 4.01
CA ASP A 219 -10.19 14.90 4.90
C ASP A 219 -9.29 13.80 5.47
N VAL A 220 -8.22 13.48 4.74
CA VAL A 220 -7.22 12.47 5.09
C VAL A 220 -5.83 13.06 4.90
N VAL A 221 -4.99 12.97 5.91
CA VAL A 221 -3.58 13.37 5.85
C VAL A 221 -2.73 12.13 6.02
N ALA A 222 -1.87 11.85 5.04
CA ALA A 222 -1.00 10.68 5.03
C ALA A 222 0.46 11.07 4.89
N THR A 223 1.36 10.28 5.47
CA THR A 223 2.80 10.38 5.28
C THR A 223 3.47 9.03 5.41
N ASP A 224 4.74 8.95 5.04
CA ASP A 224 5.59 7.78 5.21
C ASP A 224 6.98 8.21 5.67
N THR A 225 7.74 7.24 6.18
CA THR A 225 9.14 7.47 6.58
C THR A 225 9.97 8.09 5.44
N TRP A 226 10.79 9.08 5.77
CA TRP A 226 11.68 9.71 4.78
C TRP A 226 12.87 8.84 4.38
N VAL A 227 13.20 7.85 5.23
CA VAL A 227 14.26 6.86 4.95
C VAL A 227 13.60 5.48 4.86
N SER A 228 13.25 5.08 3.64
CA SER A 228 12.66 3.76 3.39
C SER A 228 13.71 2.65 3.47
N MET A 229 13.24 1.41 3.63
CA MET A 229 14.13 0.24 3.65
C MET A 229 14.90 0.11 2.33
N GLY A 230 16.22 0.03 2.43
CA GLY A 230 17.16 0.03 1.31
C GLY A 230 17.76 1.40 1.03
N GLN A 231 17.31 2.46 1.73
CA GLN A 231 17.83 3.83 1.61
C GLN A 231 18.65 4.26 2.84
N GLU A 232 19.06 3.32 3.69
CA GLU A 232 19.77 3.60 4.94
C GLU A 232 21.08 4.37 4.71
N ALA A 233 21.71 4.21 3.53
CA ALA A 233 22.90 4.98 3.11
C ALA A 233 22.60 6.46 2.89
N GLU A 234 21.34 6.83 2.62
CA GLU A 234 20.90 8.21 2.38
C GLU A 234 20.38 8.90 3.65
N LYS A 235 20.48 8.26 4.81
CA LYS A 235 19.89 8.75 6.07
C LYS A 235 20.29 10.17 6.42
N GLU A 236 21.56 10.54 6.24
CA GLU A 236 22.03 11.89 6.55
C GLU A 236 21.42 12.94 5.62
N THR A 237 21.26 12.63 4.34
CA THR A 237 20.65 13.53 3.35
C THR A 237 19.14 13.65 3.55
N ARG A 238 18.47 12.56 3.91
CA ARG A 238 17.01 12.48 4.02
C ARG A 238 16.45 12.87 5.38
N ALA A 239 17.23 12.73 6.45
CA ALA A 239 16.78 13.00 7.83
C ALA A 239 17.79 13.84 8.65
N GLY A 240 18.88 14.32 8.04
CA GLY A 240 19.88 15.21 8.66
C GLY A 240 19.48 16.68 8.60
N THR A 241 20.43 17.56 8.91
CA THR A 241 20.17 19.02 9.02
C THR A 241 19.80 19.71 7.70
N ALA A 242 20.19 19.15 6.55
CA ALA A 242 19.87 19.66 5.20
C ALA A 242 18.70 18.89 4.54
N ASN A 243 17.89 18.26 5.33
CA ASN A 243 16.77 17.44 4.91
C ASN A 243 15.75 18.21 4.04
N PRO A 244 15.51 17.81 2.78
CA PRO A 244 14.56 18.49 1.91
C PRO A 244 13.09 18.22 2.31
N PHE A 245 12.84 17.20 3.12
CA PHE A 245 11.48 16.80 3.55
C PHE A 245 10.98 17.54 4.79
N ALA A 246 11.86 18.27 5.53
CA ALA A 246 11.47 18.95 6.77
C ALA A 246 10.23 19.86 6.62
N PRO A 247 10.02 20.61 5.51
CA PRO A 247 8.80 21.40 5.30
C PRO A 247 7.52 20.57 5.08
N TYR A 248 7.66 19.27 4.89
CA TYR A 248 6.56 18.33 4.61
C TYR A 248 6.27 17.41 5.82
N ALA A 249 6.80 17.72 7.00
CA ALA A 249 6.45 17.01 8.21
C ALA A 249 4.96 17.18 8.55
N VAL A 250 4.31 16.10 8.94
CA VAL A 250 2.92 16.16 9.44
C VAL A 250 2.97 16.48 10.94
N ASP A 251 2.97 17.77 11.24
CA ASP A 251 2.92 18.33 12.59
C ASP A 251 1.57 18.98 12.91
N ASP A 252 1.44 19.55 14.11
CA ASP A 252 0.20 20.21 14.52
C ASP A 252 -0.17 21.41 13.62
N ALA A 253 0.82 22.09 13.04
CA ALA A 253 0.58 23.22 12.14
C ALA A 253 0.06 22.75 10.78
N ALA A 254 0.62 21.68 10.22
CA ALA A 254 0.13 21.05 9.01
C ALA A 254 -1.30 20.48 9.22
N LEU A 255 -1.52 19.78 10.33
CA LEU A 255 -2.83 19.20 10.64
C LEU A 255 -3.91 20.26 10.87
N ALA A 256 -3.56 21.42 11.41
CA ALA A 256 -4.49 22.54 11.61
C ALA A 256 -5.00 23.16 10.28
N LEU A 257 -4.34 22.93 9.16
CA LEU A 257 -4.77 23.34 7.83
C LEU A 257 -5.74 22.34 7.17
N ALA A 258 -5.79 21.11 7.65
CA ALA A 258 -6.70 20.06 7.16
C ALA A 258 -8.15 20.33 7.63
N ALA A 259 -9.08 19.50 7.21
CA ALA A 259 -10.45 19.52 7.72
C ALA A 259 -10.46 19.26 9.25
N ALA A 260 -11.39 19.89 9.97
CA ALA A 260 -11.42 19.78 11.44
C ALA A 260 -11.61 18.34 11.96
N ASP A 261 -12.24 17.50 11.15
CA ASP A 261 -12.45 16.06 11.38
C ASP A 261 -11.53 15.17 10.53
N ALA A 262 -10.42 15.72 10.01
CA ALA A 262 -9.45 14.98 9.25
C ALA A 262 -8.88 13.80 10.06
N ILE A 263 -8.63 12.68 9.38
CA ILE A 263 -7.94 11.53 9.95
C ILE A 263 -6.50 11.46 9.44
N VAL A 264 -5.62 10.90 10.25
CA VAL A 264 -4.18 10.76 9.95
C VAL A 264 -3.83 9.30 9.73
N LEU A 265 -3.17 9.01 8.62
CA LEU A 265 -2.65 7.69 8.22
C LEU A 265 -1.13 7.68 8.19
N HIS A 266 -0.55 6.53 8.51
CA HIS A 266 0.88 6.24 8.39
C HIS A 266 1.11 4.73 8.34
N CYS A 267 1.65 4.22 7.25
CA CYS A 267 1.85 2.78 7.03
C CYS A 267 2.82 2.10 8.02
N LEU A 268 3.50 2.87 8.86
CA LEU A 268 4.50 2.43 9.83
C LEU A 268 5.69 1.67 9.19
N PRO A 269 6.92 1.76 9.77
CA PRO A 269 7.27 2.40 11.05
C PRO A 269 7.30 3.93 10.93
N ALA A 270 6.95 4.62 12.03
CA ALA A 270 6.98 6.07 12.09
C ALA A 270 8.14 6.55 12.97
N TYR A 271 8.77 7.63 12.54
CA TYR A 271 9.85 8.29 13.29
C TYR A 271 9.36 9.63 13.83
N ARG A 272 8.84 9.60 15.07
CA ARG A 272 8.33 10.78 15.76
C ARG A 272 9.37 11.90 15.83
N GLY A 273 8.97 13.11 15.40
CA GLY A 273 9.85 14.27 15.28
C GLY A 273 10.65 14.36 13.97
N LEU A 274 10.41 13.40 13.02
CA LEU A 274 10.85 13.49 11.63
C LEU A 274 9.62 13.73 10.74
N GLU A 275 9.15 12.71 10.01
CA GLU A 275 8.02 12.83 9.08
C GLU A 275 6.68 13.10 9.77
N ILE A 276 6.55 12.74 11.05
CA ILE A 276 5.31 12.97 11.83
C ILE A 276 5.63 13.37 13.27
N ALA A 277 4.89 14.35 13.78
CA ALA A 277 5.01 14.75 15.18
C ALA A 277 4.37 13.71 16.11
N ALA A 278 4.93 13.55 17.34
CA ALA A 278 4.36 12.68 18.35
C ALA A 278 2.92 13.08 18.73
N SER A 279 2.66 14.38 18.85
CA SER A 279 1.32 14.94 19.12
C SER A 279 0.29 14.54 18.07
N VAL A 280 0.70 14.36 16.81
CA VAL A 280 -0.17 14.00 15.70
C VAL A 280 -0.41 12.49 15.68
N ILE A 281 0.66 11.68 15.62
CA ILE A 281 0.51 10.21 15.50
C ILE A 281 -0.12 9.56 16.74
N ASP A 282 0.12 10.14 17.92
CA ASP A 282 -0.46 9.69 19.18
C ASP A 282 -1.73 10.50 19.55
N GLY A 283 -2.15 11.42 18.68
CA GLY A 283 -3.31 12.31 18.86
C GLY A 283 -4.64 11.67 18.46
N PRO A 284 -5.77 12.35 18.75
CA PRO A 284 -7.12 11.81 18.56
C PRO A 284 -7.55 11.65 17.09
N GLN A 285 -6.89 12.31 16.14
CA GLN A 285 -7.17 12.19 14.70
C GLN A 285 -6.38 11.06 14.03
N SER A 286 -5.44 10.46 14.77
CA SER A 286 -4.64 9.35 14.26
C SER A 286 -5.42 8.04 14.27
N VAL A 287 -5.50 7.37 13.13
CA VAL A 287 -6.14 6.06 12.97
C VAL A 287 -5.14 5.00 12.51
N VAL A 288 -3.85 5.22 12.76
CA VAL A 288 -2.74 4.38 12.29
C VAL A 288 -2.80 2.93 12.80
N TRP A 289 -3.43 2.70 13.95
CA TRP A 289 -3.58 1.35 14.51
C TRP A 289 -4.69 0.58 13.82
N ASP A 290 -5.80 1.23 13.48
CA ASP A 290 -6.89 0.66 12.67
C ASP A 290 -6.39 0.37 11.24
N GLU A 291 -5.63 1.29 10.66
CA GLU A 291 -4.94 1.13 9.37
C GLU A 291 -4.01 -0.10 9.38
N ALA A 292 -3.20 -0.26 10.44
CA ALA A 292 -2.30 -1.40 10.59
C ALA A 292 -3.06 -2.74 10.71
N GLU A 293 -4.18 -2.77 11.45
CA GLU A 293 -5.07 -3.94 11.55
C GLU A 293 -5.73 -4.24 10.20
N ASN A 294 -6.22 -3.23 9.52
CA ASN A 294 -6.92 -3.35 8.25
C ASN A 294 -6.08 -3.98 7.12
N ARG A 295 -4.75 -3.95 7.24
CA ARG A 295 -3.84 -4.74 6.38
C ARG A 295 -4.19 -6.21 6.35
N LEU A 296 -4.54 -6.80 7.50
CA LEU A 296 -4.94 -8.20 7.59
C LEU A 296 -6.22 -8.47 6.78
N HIS A 297 -7.22 -7.63 6.97
CA HIS A 297 -8.56 -7.85 6.38
C HIS A 297 -8.58 -7.53 4.88
N ALA A 298 -7.93 -6.46 4.45
CA ALA A 298 -7.80 -6.11 3.03
C ALA A 298 -7.04 -7.18 2.23
N GLN A 299 -5.96 -7.72 2.78
CA GLN A 299 -5.19 -8.79 2.14
C GLN A 299 -5.93 -10.12 2.06
N LYS A 300 -6.75 -10.46 3.09
CA LYS A 300 -7.66 -11.61 3.04
C LYS A 300 -8.67 -11.46 1.91
N ALA A 301 -9.36 -10.32 1.86
CA ALA A 301 -10.37 -10.05 0.85
C ALA A 301 -9.79 -10.08 -0.57
N LEU A 302 -8.60 -9.50 -0.76
CA LEU A 302 -7.88 -9.52 -2.03
C LEU A 302 -7.53 -10.95 -2.47
N LEU A 303 -6.92 -11.75 -1.58
CA LEU A 303 -6.57 -13.13 -1.90
C LEU A 303 -7.81 -13.94 -2.29
N SER A 304 -8.88 -13.81 -1.52
CA SER A 304 -10.13 -14.49 -1.78
C SER A 304 -10.74 -14.10 -3.13
N PHE A 305 -10.77 -12.79 -3.44
CA PHE A 305 -11.24 -12.26 -4.72
C PHE A 305 -10.44 -12.81 -5.91
N LEU A 306 -9.11 -12.82 -5.81
CA LEU A 306 -8.24 -13.33 -6.88
C LEU A 306 -8.39 -14.84 -7.09
N LEU A 307 -8.59 -15.61 -6.02
CA LEU A 307 -8.78 -17.05 -6.08
C LEU A 307 -10.14 -17.47 -6.66
N GLU A 308 -11.17 -16.66 -6.53
CA GLU A 308 -12.48 -16.87 -7.16
C GLU A 308 -12.47 -16.56 -8.67
N SER A 309 -11.53 -15.70 -9.09
CA SER A 309 -11.37 -15.25 -10.48
C SER A 309 -10.35 -16.09 -11.28
N ALA A 310 -9.74 -17.11 -10.66
CA ALA A 310 -8.65 -17.92 -11.22
C ALA A 310 -9.12 -19.15 -11.99
#